data_9e24f2d53af626d41293fd00bdd24ca7
#
_entry.id   9e24f2d53af626d41293fd00bdd24ca7
#
_cell.length_a   1.000
_cell.length_b   1.000
_cell.length_c   1.000
_cell.angle_alpha   90.00
_cell.angle_beta   90.00
_cell.angle_gamma   90.00
#
_symmetry.space_group_name_H-M   'P 1'
#
loop_
_entity.id
_entity.type
_entity.pdbx_description
1 polymer ?
#
loop_
_entity_poly.entity_id
_entity_poly.type
_entity_poly.pdbx_seq_one_letter_code
_entity_poly.pdbx_strand_id
1 'polypeptide(L)'
;MYKHRMNRAIALGGLVLAGALVSLTAAADDGGSSTPAGVSGKLLLTGGVSEIGGAAGGGLTPWALIGGYGTNDQIGANAFYTRVNAQDYHLDDAGVMVGLYDRVEISFAQQRFDTEKVGGLLGLGNGFTFRQNVLGAKVRLFGDAVLDQDSWVPQVSVGMQYKKNNQDAVVKFVGAKRSQGTDYYVSATKLFLSQSLLLNATLRFTKANQIGILGFGGDKHDSYQAEFEGSVAYLLSRNWAIGAEYRQKPNNLGIAKENDWYDAFVAWAPTKHVSLTLAYANLGNIVIKDNQRGLYASVQVGF
;
A
#
# COMPACT_ATOMS: atom_id res chain seq x y z
N MET A 1 3.63 11.95 -56.21
CA MET A 1 5.05 11.81 -55.89
C MET A 1 5.39 12.83 -54.81
N TYR A 2 5.21 12.47 -53.52
CA TYR A 2 5.81 13.18 -52.38
C TYR A 2 5.77 12.26 -51.17
N LYS A 3 6.95 11.74 -50.79
CA LYS A 3 7.16 10.90 -49.61
C LYS A 3 7.29 11.79 -48.39
N HIS A 4 6.38 11.70 -47.42
CA HIS A 4 6.63 12.22 -46.07
C HIS A 4 7.07 11.10 -45.15
N ARG A 5 8.36 11.15 -44.82
CA ARG A 5 8.94 10.38 -43.72
C ARG A 5 8.53 11.05 -42.42
N MET A 6 7.77 10.33 -41.60
CA MET A 6 7.53 10.71 -40.21
C MET A 6 8.56 10.05 -39.31
N ASN A 7 9.49 10.84 -38.80
CA ASN A 7 10.47 10.45 -37.77
C ASN A 7 9.72 10.11 -36.47
N ARG A 8 9.89 8.86 -36.04
CA ARG A 8 9.52 8.45 -34.68
C ARG A 8 10.62 8.92 -33.74
N ALA A 9 10.39 10.02 -33.03
CA ALA A 9 11.19 10.38 -31.87
C ALA A 9 10.79 9.49 -30.69
N ILE A 10 11.68 8.61 -30.29
CA ILE A 10 11.60 7.86 -29.05
C ILE A 10 11.93 8.86 -27.94
N ALA A 11 10.94 9.37 -27.25
CA ALA A 11 11.16 10.12 -26.03
C ALA A 11 11.42 9.12 -24.89
N LEU A 12 12.69 8.89 -24.56
CA LEU A 12 13.09 8.35 -23.27
C LEU A 12 12.75 9.40 -22.22
N GLY A 13 11.62 9.22 -21.54
CA GLY A 13 11.27 9.97 -20.33
C GLY A 13 12.20 9.54 -19.20
N GLY A 14 13.36 10.18 -19.07
CA GLY A 14 14.20 10.04 -17.90
C GLY A 14 13.47 10.57 -16.67
N LEU A 15 13.22 9.69 -15.70
CA LEU A 15 12.75 10.05 -14.38
C LEU A 15 13.91 10.73 -13.64
N VAL A 16 13.96 12.06 -13.68
CA VAL A 16 14.83 12.85 -12.82
C VAL A 16 14.20 12.83 -11.42
N LEU A 17 14.67 11.92 -10.57
CA LEU A 17 14.47 12.06 -9.12
C LEU A 17 15.31 13.28 -8.68
N ALA A 18 14.68 14.45 -8.64
CA ALA A 18 15.25 15.59 -7.96
C ALA A 18 15.23 15.28 -6.45
N GLY A 19 16.37 14.79 -5.95
CA GLY A 19 16.63 14.64 -4.54
C GLY A 19 16.66 16.01 -3.86
N ALA A 20 15.53 16.43 -3.32
CA ALA A 20 15.51 17.48 -2.30
C ALA A 20 16.03 16.85 -1.00
N LEU A 21 17.35 16.86 -0.81
CA LEU A 21 17.98 16.67 0.49
C LEU A 21 17.57 17.85 1.37
N VAL A 22 16.47 17.69 2.09
CA VAL A 22 16.20 18.54 3.24
C VAL A 22 17.15 18.09 4.35
N SER A 23 18.26 18.80 4.49
CA SER A 23 19.14 18.68 5.66
C SER A 23 18.37 19.20 6.87
N LEU A 24 17.67 18.34 7.61
CA LEU A 24 17.28 18.63 8.97
C LEU A 24 18.56 18.57 9.83
N THR A 25 19.18 19.70 10.08
CA THR A 25 20.15 19.85 11.16
C THR A 25 19.39 19.75 12.47
N ALA A 26 19.45 18.56 13.10
CA ALA A 26 19.06 18.43 14.49
C ALA A 26 20.05 19.26 15.32
N ALA A 27 19.56 20.27 16.04
CA ALA A 27 20.34 20.93 17.06
C ALA A 27 20.66 19.88 18.14
N ALA A 28 21.93 19.57 18.29
CA ALA A 28 22.42 18.74 19.37
C ALA A 28 22.38 19.58 20.65
N ASP A 29 21.58 19.14 21.61
CA ASP A 29 21.68 19.60 22.99
C ASP A 29 22.75 18.75 23.70
N ASP A 30 23.75 19.42 24.26
CA ASP A 30 24.94 18.84 24.88
C ASP A 30 24.58 18.32 26.28
N GLY A 31 24.23 17.01 26.35
CA GLY A 31 24.02 16.31 27.61
C GLY A 31 24.54 14.88 27.52
N GLY A 32 25.81 14.70 27.92
CA GLY A 32 26.58 13.47 27.71
C GLY A 32 25.94 12.18 28.15
N SER A 33 25.70 11.33 27.17
CA SER A 33 25.74 9.86 27.24
C SER A 33 26.01 9.37 25.82
N SER A 34 27.24 8.95 25.56
CA SER A 34 27.66 8.39 24.28
C SER A 34 27.04 7.00 24.10
N THR A 35 25.80 6.93 23.61
CA THR A 35 25.28 5.71 23.01
C THR A 35 25.93 5.55 21.64
N PRO A 36 26.43 4.36 21.26
CA PRO A 36 27.05 4.16 19.95
C PRO A 36 26.05 4.55 18.86
N ALA A 37 26.43 5.45 17.98
CA ALA A 37 25.68 5.82 16.78
C ALA A 37 25.46 4.55 15.91
N GLY A 38 24.30 3.90 16.05
CA GLY A 38 24.01 2.69 15.25
C GLY A 38 22.83 1.84 15.70
N VAL A 39 22.21 2.08 16.84
CA VAL A 39 21.17 1.17 17.41
C VAL A 39 19.90 1.92 17.83
N SER A 40 19.58 3.06 17.22
CA SER A 40 18.28 3.70 17.47
C SER A 40 17.27 3.32 16.38
N GLY A 41 16.04 3.07 16.78
CA GLY A 41 14.92 2.75 15.89
C GLY A 41 14.45 1.30 15.92
N LYS A 42 13.38 1.01 15.19
CA LYS A 42 12.77 -0.32 15.11
C LYS A 42 13.69 -1.35 14.47
N LEU A 43 13.45 -2.62 14.77
CA LEU A 43 14.12 -3.74 14.12
C LEU A 43 13.76 -3.81 12.63
N LEU A 44 14.64 -4.39 11.81
CA LEU A 44 14.42 -4.58 10.37
C LEU A 44 13.12 -5.37 10.12
N LEU A 45 12.38 -4.96 9.10
CA LEU A 45 11.10 -5.55 8.67
C LEU A 45 9.97 -5.50 9.72
N THR A 46 10.21 -5.01 10.94
CA THR A 46 9.18 -4.94 11.98
C THR A 46 8.31 -3.69 11.91
N GLY A 47 8.62 -2.74 11.03
CA GLY A 47 7.76 -1.60 10.69
C GLY A 47 6.77 -1.88 9.56
N GLY A 48 6.79 -3.09 9.01
CA GLY A 48 6.05 -3.43 7.79
C GLY A 48 6.68 -2.83 6.54
N VAL A 49 6.03 -3.04 5.40
CA VAL A 49 6.28 -2.33 4.14
C VAL A 49 5.12 -1.38 3.86
N SER A 50 5.12 -0.67 2.74
CA SER A 50 3.97 0.15 2.35
C SER A 50 2.98 -0.69 1.54
N GLU A 51 1.73 -0.75 2.01
CA GLU A 51 0.65 -1.39 1.26
C GLU A 51 0.18 -0.51 0.10
N ILE A 52 -0.59 -1.08 -0.82
CA ILE A 52 -1.24 -0.36 -1.94
C ILE A 52 -2.23 0.67 -1.40
N GLY A 53 -1.84 1.87 -1.16
CA GLY A 53 -2.62 2.94 -0.53
C GLY A 53 -1.82 3.70 0.50
N GLY A 54 -0.59 3.25 0.76
CA GLY A 54 0.45 4.00 1.46
C GLY A 54 0.53 3.80 2.96
N ALA A 55 -0.38 3.07 3.60
CA ALA A 55 -0.27 2.76 5.02
C ALA A 55 0.80 1.67 5.27
N ALA A 56 1.42 1.65 6.45
CA ALA A 56 2.30 0.56 6.83
C ALA A 56 1.51 -0.74 6.95
N GLY A 57 2.05 -1.82 6.33
CA GLY A 57 1.39 -3.11 6.29
C GLY A 57 2.21 -4.17 5.60
N GLY A 58 1.52 -5.08 4.96
CA GLY A 58 2.07 -5.95 3.93
C GLY A 58 2.00 -5.28 2.55
N GLY A 59 1.90 -6.02 1.47
CA GLY A 59 1.71 -5.45 0.13
C GLY A 59 0.25 -5.05 -0.14
N LEU A 60 -0.69 -5.86 0.28
CA LEU A 60 -2.12 -5.69 0.03
C LEU A 60 -2.91 -5.16 1.23
N THR A 61 -2.47 -5.42 2.44
CA THR A 61 -3.25 -5.19 3.67
C THR A 61 -2.53 -4.24 4.63
N PRO A 62 -3.22 -3.29 5.29
CA PRO A 62 -2.63 -2.49 6.36
C PRO A 62 -2.47 -3.34 7.63
N TRP A 63 -1.35 -3.15 8.32
CA TRP A 63 -1.10 -3.75 9.62
C TRP A 63 -1.29 -2.72 10.74
N ALA A 64 -1.36 -3.19 11.98
CA ALA A 64 -1.46 -2.29 13.13
C ALA A 64 -0.18 -1.50 13.41
N LEU A 65 0.93 -1.85 12.76
CA LEU A 65 2.22 -1.19 12.90
C LEU A 65 2.17 0.26 12.42
N ILE A 66 2.95 1.11 13.07
CA ILE A 66 3.21 2.48 12.63
C ILE A 66 4.48 2.46 11.78
N GLY A 67 4.43 3.00 10.58
CA GLY A 67 5.54 2.95 9.64
C GLY A 67 6.70 3.87 10.00
N GLY A 68 7.82 3.66 9.31
CA GLY A 68 9.09 4.30 9.62
C GLY A 68 9.83 3.62 10.77
N TYR A 69 11.08 4.02 10.98
CA TYR A 69 11.96 3.45 11.99
C TYR A 69 11.93 4.19 13.32
N GLY A 70 11.11 5.27 13.44
CA GLY A 70 10.96 6.01 14.69
C GLY A 70 10.32 5.18 15.81
N THR A 71 10.89 5.27 17.00
CA THR A 71 10.38 4.69 18.25
C THR A 71 9.39 5.65 18.94
N ASN A 72 9.03 5.37 20.18
CA ASN A 72 8.06 6.15 20.97
C ASN A 72 8.49 7.60 21.28
N ASP A 73 9.77 7.91 21.08
CA ASP A 73 10.38 9.23 21.25
C ASP A 73 10.90 9.85 19.95
N GLN A 74 10.66 9.19 18.81
CA GLN A 74 11.22 9.53 17.51
C GLN A 74 10.14 9.68 16.43
N ILE A 75 10.52 10.37 15.35
CA ILE A 75 9.75 10.45 14.11
C ILE A 75 10.43 9.56 13.09
N GLY A 76 9.65 8.70 12.44
CA GLY A 76 10.08 7.90 11.30
C GLY A 76 9.40 8.34 10.02
N ALA A 77 9.99 8.07 8.88
CA ALA A 77 9.40 8.35 7.59
C ALA A 77 9.74 7.26 6.57
N ASN A 78 8.85 7.04 5.61
CA ASN A 78 9.07 6.16 4.48
C ASN A 78 8.69 6.87 3.19
N ALA A 79 9.41 6.54 2.10
CA ALA A 79 8.97 6.78 0.74
C ALA A 79 9.00 5.46 -0.02
N PHE A 80 8.02 5.24 -0.91
CA PHE A 80 7.92 3.99 -1.63
C PHE A 80 7.49 4.18 -3.08
N TYR A 81 7.82 3.19 -3.90
CA TYR A 81 7.28 2.99 -5.22
C TYR A 81 6.94 1.52 -5.42
N THR A 82 5.73 1.27 -5.86
CA THR A 82 5.19 -0.07 -6.12
C THR A 82 4.68 -0.16 -7.55
N ARG A 83 5.00 -1.24 -8.23
CA ARG A 83 4.42 -1.59 -9.51
C ARG A 83 3.78 -2.96 -9.46
N VAL A 84 2.52 -3.04 -9.93
CA VAL A 84 1.79 -4.28 -10.10
C VAL A 84 1.50 -4.46 -11.60
N ASN A 85 2.02 -5.53 -12.18
CA ASN A 85 1.76 -5.90 -13.57
C ASN A 85 0.84 -7.12 -13.57
N ALA A 86 -0.44 -6.91 -13.87
CA ALA A 86 -1.39 -7.96 -14.13
C ALA A 86 -1.38 -8.35 -15.63
N GLN A 87 -2.21 -9.30 -16.02
CA GLN A 87 -2.24 -9.80 -17.40
C GLN A 87 -2.69 -8.75 -18.42
N ASP A 88 -3.70 -7.95 -18.05
CA ASP A 88 -4.36 -6.97 -18.93
C ASP A 88 -4.28 -5.54 -18.41
N TYR A 89 -3.64 -5.31 -17.26
CA TYR A 89 -3.58 -4.03 -16.56
C TYR A 89 -2.25 -3.83 -15.85
N HIS A 90 -1.88 -2.59 -15.59
CA HIS A 90 -0.83 -2.33 -14.61
C HIS A 90 -1.21 -1.17 -13.67
N LEU A 91 -0.65 -1.20 -12.47
CA LEU A 91 -0.78 -0.17 -11.45
C LEU A 91 0.61 0.29 -11.04
N ASP A 92 0.84 1.59 -11.10
CA ASP A 92 1.96 2.25 -10.44
C ASP A 92 1.42 2.98 -9.20
N ASP A 93 2.09 2.84 -8.08
CA ASP A 93 1.73 3.50 -6.81
C ASP A 93 2.99 4.06 -6.17
N ALA A 94 2.97 5.33 -5.83
CA ALA A 94 4.09 6.01 -5.20
C ALA A 94 3.59 6.88 -4.05
N GLY A 95 4.31 6.89 -2.95
CA GLY A 95 3.86 7.64 -1.79
C GLY A 95 4.91 7.85 -0.73
N VAL A 96 4.47 8.52 0.31
CA VAL A 96 5.26 8.85 1.50
C VAL A 96 4.41 8.63 2.75
N MET A 97 5.07 8.35 3.85
CA MET A 97 4.45 8.12 5.14
C MET A 97 5.34 8.66 6.24
N VAL A 98 4.72 9.23 7.26
CA VAL A 98 5.38 9.71 8.48
C VAL A 98 4.74 9.03 9.67
N GLY A 99 5.56 8.39 10.49
CA GLY A 99 5.21 7.83 11.78
C GLY A 99 5.69 8.74 12.91
N LEU A 100 4.77 9.16 13.77
CA LEU A 100 5.03 10.05 14.89
C LEU A 100 4.97 9.24 16.19
N TYR A 101 6.11 9.15 16.90
CA TYR A 101 6.22 8.59 18.25
C TYR A 101 5.65 7.16 18.37
N ASP A 102 5.79 6.37 17.30
CA ASP A 102 5.20 5.03 17.18
C ASP A 102 3.70 4.97 17.58
N ARG A 103 3.00 6.09 17.43
CA ARG A 103 1.60 6.25 17.84
C ARG A 103 0.68 6.67 16.71
N VAL A 104 1.11 7.59 15.86
CA VAL A 104 0.30 8.14 14.77
C VAL A 104 1.05 7.98 13.45
N GLU A 105 0.33 7.60 12.41
CA GLU A 105 0.84 7.53 11.04
C GLU A 105 -0.01 8.41 10.14
N ILE A 106 0.64 9.19 9.30
CA ILE A 106 0.01 9.96 8.22
C ILE A 106 0.68 9.52 6.92
N SER A 107 -0.11 9.16 5.92
CA SER A 107 0.38 8.69 4.63
C SER A 107 -0.29 9.39 3.47
N PHE A 108 0.45 9.52 2.37
CA PHE A 108 -0.07 9.96 1.09
C PHE A 108 0.46 9.04 -0.01
N ALA A 109 -0.44 8.59 -0.88
CA ALA A 109 -0.10 7.80 -2.06
C ALA A 109 -0.82 8.32 -3.28
N GLN A 110 -0.17 8.19 -4.44
CA GLN A 110 -0.76 8.43 -5.75
C GLN A 110 -0.68 7.17 -6.59
N GLN A 111 -1.84 6.66 -6.94
CA GLN A 111 -2.03 5.48 -7.78
C GLN A 111 -2.31 5.90 -9.21
N ARG A 112 -1.67 5.21 -10.15
CA ARG A 112 -1.93 5.31 -11.59
C ARG A 112 -2.25 3.92 -12.11
N PHE A 113 -3.51 3.69 -12.44
CA PHE A 113 -3.99 2.44 -13.00
C PHE A 113 -4.17 2.61 -14.51
N ASP A 114 -3.44 1.83 -15.29
CA ASP A 114 -3.50 1.84 -16.74
C ASP A 114 -4.29 0.62 -17.24
N THR A 115 -5.25 0.90 -18.12
CA THR A 115 -6.16 -0.11 -18.67
C THR A 115 -5.62 -0.80 -19.90
N GLU A 116 -4.40 -0.48 -20.33
CA GLU A 116 -3.75 -1.08 -21.50
C GLU A 116 -4.69 -1.14 -22.73
N LYS A 117 -4.85 -2.31 -23.32
CA LYS A 117 -5.76 -2.55 -24.46
C LYS A 117 -7.24 -2.61 -24.03
N VAL A 118 -7.53 -2.88 -22.76
CA VAL A 118 -8.90 -3.02 -22.26
C VAL A 118 -9.65 -1.71 -22.34
N GLY A 119 -8.98 -0.57 -22.12
CA GLY A 119 -9.57 0.75 -22.33
C GLY A 119 -10.14 0.93 -23.74
N GLY A 120 -9.44 0.44 -24.76
CA GLY A 120 -9.93 0.44 -26.14
C GLY A 120 -11.19 -0.42 -26.33
N LEU A 121 -11.25 -1.61 -25.70
CA LEU A 121 -12.44 -2.48 -25.72
C LEU A 121 -13.66 -1.85 -25.05
N LEU A 122 -13.43 -0.98 -24.07
CA LEU A 122 -14.48 -0.26 -23.33
C LEU A 122 -14.83 1.10 -23.96
N GLY A 123 -14.24 1.44 -25.12
CA GLY A 123 -14.48 2.72 -25.79
C GLY A 123 -13.77 3.93 -25.16
N LEU A 124 -12.87 3.71 -24.20
CA LEU A 124 -12.12 4.76 -23.50
C LEU A 124 -10.79 5.12 -24.20
N GLY A 125 -10.35 4.28 -25.14
CA GLY A 125 -9.05 4.36 -25.79
C GLY A 125 -7.99 3.48 -25.13
N ASN A 126 -7.02 3.00 -25.92
CA ASN A 126 -5.91 2.20 -25.42
C ASN A 126 -5.02 3.04 -24.45
N GLY A 127 -4.61 2.45 -23.33
CA GLY A 127 -3.80 3.14 -22.34
C GLY A 127 -4.57 4.19 -21.54
N PHE A 128 -5.91 4.09 -21.50
CA PHE A 128 -6.70 4.97 -20.64
C PHE A 128 -6.31 4.78 -19.18
N THR A 129 -6.13 5.89 -18.46
CA THR A 129 -5.53 5.87 -17.13
C THR A 129 -6.47 6.48 -16.09
N PHE A 130 -6.67 5.76 -14.99
CA PHE A 130 -7.21 6.32 -13.75
C PHE A 130 -6.07 6.78 -12.85
N ARG A 131 -6.26 7.94 -12.21
CA ARG A 131 -5.37 8.42 -11.15
C ARG A 131 -6.18 8.59 -9.87
N GLN A 132 -5.68 8.04 -8.79
CA GLN A 132 -6.29 8.12 -7.48
C GLN A 132 -5.27 8.64 -6.47
N ASN A 133 -5.66 9.66 -5.71
CA ASN A 133 -4.91 10.09 -4.54
C ASN A 133 -5.52 9.45 -3.30
N VAL A 134 -4.65 8.98 -2.41
CA VAL A 134 -5.01 8.36 -1.14
C VAL A 134 -4.35 9.14 -0.03
N LEU A 135 -5.14 9.66 0.91
CA LEU A 135 -4.67 10.28 2.15
C LEU A 135 -5.05 9.37 3.31
N GLY A 136 -4.04 8.85 4.01
CA GLY A 136 -4.22 7.92 5.13
C GLY A 136 -3.89 8.56 6.47
N ALA A 137 -4.58 8.09 7.50
CA ALA A 137 -4.25 8.34 8.90
C ALA A 137 -4.49 7.06 9.71
N LYS A 138 -3.58 6.73 10.63
CA LYS A 138 -3.67 5.57 11.51
C LYS A 138 -3.21 5.96 12.92
N VAL A 139 -3.88 5.41 13.93
CA VAL A 139 -3.54 5.62 15.34
C VAL A 139 -3.44 4.27 16.03
N ARG A 140 -2.29 4.00 16.65
CA ARG A 140 -2.10 2.87 17.55
C ARG A 140 -2.84 3.14 18.86
N LEU A 141 -3.75 2.26 19.22
CA LEU A 141 -4.56 2.37 20.43
C LEU A 141 -3.81 1.78 21.64
N PHE A 142 -3.43 0.51 21.54
CA PHE A 142 -2.75 -0.24 22.61
C PHE A 142 -1.96 -1.42 22.05
N GLY A 143 -1.24 -2.10 22.94
CA GLY A 143 -0.45 -3.30 22.65
C GLY A 143 0.88 -2.96 21.98
N ASP A 144 1.77 -3.94 21.93
CA ASP A 144 3.03 -3.91 21.18
C ASP A 144 3.16 -5.19 20.37
N ALA A 145 3.33 -5.02 19.06
CA ALA A 145 3.39 -6.14 18.14
C ALA A 145 4.71 -6.92 18.26
N VAL A 146 5.80 -6.27 18.67
CA VAL A 146 7.17 -6.77 18.51
C VAL A 146 7.88 -7.01 19.83
N LEU A 147 7.84 -6.04 20.74
CA LEU A 147 8.68 -6.07 21.94
C LEU A 147 7.99 -6.75 23.13
N ASP A 148 6.68 -6.71 23.22
CA ASP A 148 5.92 -7.38 24.29
C ASP A 148 5.71 -8.86 23.95
N GLN A 149 6.71 -9.70 24.29
CA GLN A 149 6.69 -11.14 23.98
C GLN A 149 6.06 -12.00 25.08
N ASP A 150 5.89 -11.45 26.27
CA ASP A 150 5.29 -12.14 27.43
C ASP A 150 3.75 -12.06 27.40
N SER A 151 3.19 -11.26 26.52
CA SER A 151 1.75 -11.03 26.35
C SER A 151 1.24 -11.53 25.00
N TRP A 152 0.04 -12.12 25.01
CA TRP A 152 -0.70 -12.46 23.80
C TRP A 152 -1.43 -11.27 23.18
N VAL A 153 -1.46 -10.12 23.87
CA VAL A 153 -2.15 -8.91 23.39
C VAL A 153 -1.47 -8.40 22.11
N PRO A 154 -2.17 -8.32 20.99
CA PRO A 154 -1.62 -7.76 19.77
C PRO A 154 -1.52 -6.23 19.88
N GLN A 155 -0.71 -5.63 19.04
CA GLN A 155 -0.86 -4.20 18.74
C GLN A 155 -2.16 -3.99 17.99
N VAL A 156 -2.97 -3.03 18.44
CA VAL A 156 -4.24 -2.68 17.80
C VAL A 156 -4.18 -1.22 17.37
N SER A 157 -4.57 -0.99 16.11
CA SER A 157 -4.64 0.35 15.52
C SER A 157 -5.95 0.53 14.79
N VAL A 158 -6.42 1.77 14.73
CA VAL A 158 -7.52 2.21 13.87
C VAL A 158 -6.99 3.16 12.82
N GLY A 159 -7.54 3.08 11.62
CA GLY A 159 -7.12 3.96 10.54
C GLY A 159 -8.23 4.30 9.57
N MET A 160 -7.92 5.25 8.71
CA MET A 160 -8.77 5.68 7.61
C MET A 160 -7.94 5.99 6.37
N GLN A 161 -8.55 5.82 5.20
CA GLN A 161 -7.97 6.19 3.90
C GLN A 161 -9.02 6.94 3.09
N TYR A 162 -8.85 8.26 2.95
CA TYR A 162 -9.64 9.06 2.01
C TYR A 162 -9.04 8.93 0.62
N LYS A 163 -9.86 8.56 -0.35
CA LYS A 163 -9.47 8.26 -1.72
C LYS A 163 -10.27 9.12 -2.70
N LYS A 164 -9.58 9.68 -3.70
CA LYS A 164 -10.21 10.50 -4.73
C LYS A 164 -9.66 10.13 -6.10
N ASN A 165 -10.56 9.65 -6.96
CA ASN A 165 -10.29 9.33 -8.36
C ASN A 165 -10.54 10.55 -9.26
N ASN A 166 -9.76 10.71 -10.32
CA ASN A 166 -9.86 11.83 -11.26
C ASN A 166 -10.88 11.61 -12.39
N GLN A 167 -11.41 10.39 -12.54
CA GLN A 167 -12.30 9.99 -13.66
C GLN A 167 -13.77 9.90 -13.23
N ASP A 168 -14.32 10.99 -12.66
CA ASP A 168 -15.69 11.03 -12.11
C ASP A 168 -16.77 10.56 -13.10
N ALA A 169 -16.71 11.02 -14.36
CA ALA A 169 -17.67 10.64 -15.38
C ALA A 169 -17.61 9.15 -15.71
N VAL A 170 -16.41 8.59 -15.81
CA VAL A 170 -16.21 7.16 -16.16
C VAL A 170 -16.66 6.25 -15.01
N VAL A 171 -16.30 6.56 -13.76
CA VAL A 171 -16.72 5.73 -12.63
C VAL A 171 -18.24 5.76 -12.42
N LYS A 172 -18.89 6.89 -12.68
CA LYS A 172 -20.34 6.99 -12.65
C LYS A 172 -20.99 6.23 -13.81
N PHE A 173 -20.40 6.28 -14.99
CA PHE A 173 -20.88 5.52 -16.15
C PHE A 173 -20.87 4.00 -15.91
N VAL A 174 -19.88 3.48 -15.21
CA VAL A 174 -19.81 2.05 -14.84
C VAL A 174 -20.67 1.69 -13.60
N GLY A 175 -21.45 2.62 -13.09
CA GLY A 175 -22.46 2.38 -12.04
C GLY A 175 -22.05 2.80 -10.63
N ALA A 176 -20.84 3.33 -10.43
CA ALA A 176 -20.45 3.85 -9.12
C ALA A 176 -21.22 5.13 -8.76
N LYS A 177 -21.49 5.33 -7.49
CA LYS A 177 -22.21 6.52 -7.01
C LYS A 177 -21.31 7.75 -6.87
N ARG A 178 -20.02 7.55 -6.54
CA ARG A 178 -19.08 8.63 -6.24
C ARG A 178 -17.69 8.26 -6.77
N SER A 179 -16.91 9.26 -7.15
CA SER A 179 -15.49 9.12 -7.48
C SER A 179 -14.55 9.25 -6.28
N GLN A 180 -15.10 9.51 -5.11
CA GLN A 180 -14.35 9.66 -3.86
C GLN A 180 -15.07 9.00 -2.70
N GLY A 181 -14.31 8.58 -1.69
CA GLY A 181 -14.84 7.98 -0.48
C GLY A 181 -13.74 7.74 0.56
N THR A 182 -14.16 7.26 1.72
CA THR A 182 -13.25 6.95 2.83
C THR A 182 -13.45 5.50 3.23
N ASP A 183 -12.36 4.76 3.37
CA ASP A 183 -12.33 3.47 4.04
C ASP A 183 -11.92 3.69 5.49
N TYR A 184 -12.52 2.94 6.40
CA TYR A 184 -12.12 2.87 7.81
C TYR A 184 -11.68 1.45 8.12
N TYR A 185 -10.70 1.28 9.01
CA TYR A 185 -10.26 -0.05 9.37
C TYR A 185 -9.77 -0.14 10.82
N VAL A 186 -9.83 -1.36 11.35
CA VAL A 186 -9.21 -1.76 12.61
C VAL A 186 -8.28 -2.91 12.30
N SER A 187 -7.01 -2.78 12.68
CA SER A 187 -5.98 -3.82 12.49
C SER A 187 -5.45 -4.32 13.82
N ALA A 188 -5.14 -5.61 13.89
CA ALA A 188 -4.48 -6.25 14.99
C ALA A 188 -3.28 -7.05 14.47
N THR A 189 -2.08 -6.74 14.98
CA THR A 189 -0.82 -7.37 14.52
C THR A 189 -0.01 -7.88 15.70
N LYS A 190 0.54 -9.08 15.57
CA LYS A 190 1.46 -9.68 16.54
C LYS A 190 2.60 -10.41 15.84
N LEU A 191 3.83 -10.15 16.28
CA LEU A 191 5.02 -10.89 15.90
C LEU A 191 5.45 -11.77 17.07
N PHE A 192 5.42 -13.06 16.88
CA PHE A 192 5.94 -14.05 17.82
C PHE A 192 7.41 -14.31 17.48
N LEU A 193 8.32 -13.61 18.18
CA LEU A 193 9.75 -13.64 17.86
C LEU A 193 10.36 -15.04 18.01
N SER A 194 9.95 -15.80 19.01
CA SER A 194 10.43 -17.16 19.24
C SER A 194 10.06 -18.13 18.11
N GLN A 195 8.95 -17.88 17.42
CA GLN A 195 8.48 -18.63 16.25
C GLN A 195 8.83 -17.93 14.94
N SER A 196 9.40 -16.71 14.97
CA SER A 196 9.63 -15.89 13.79
C SER A 196 8.37 -15.64 12.95
N LEU A 197 7.18 -15.65 13.57
CA LEU A 197 5.88 -15.64 12.92
C LEU A 197 5.14 -14.33 13.21
N LEU A 198 4.79 -13.60 12.15
CA LEU A 198 3.91 -12.44 12.22
C LEU A 198 2.50 -12.82 11.74
N LEU A 199 1.51 -12.43 12.51
CA LEU A 199 0.10 -12.55 12.16
C LEU A 199 -0.54 -11.16 12.16
N ASN A 200 -1.37 -10.89 11.16
CA ASN A 200 -2.20 -9.70 11.08
C ASN A 200 -3.62 -10.04 10.68
N ALA A 201 -4.58 -9.39 11.33
CA ALA A 201 -5.99 -9.39 10.95
C ALA A 201 -6.50 -7.96 10.92
N THR A 202 -7.21 -7.61 9.85
CA THR A 202 -7.79 -6.28 9.65
C THR A 202 -9.26 -6.42 9.25
N LEU A 203 -10.11 -5.64 9.87
CA LEU A 203 -11.50 -5.46 9.45
C LEU A 203 -11.65 -4.06 8.83
N ARG A 204 -11.98 -4.03 7.54
CA ARG A 204 -12.17 -2.80 6.77
C ARG A 204 -13.64 -2.56 6.52
N PHE A 205 -14.09 -1.34 6.76
CA PHE A 205 -15.40 -0.83 6.38
C PHE A 205 -15.23 0.03 5.12
N THR A 206 -15.77 -0.43 4.01
CA THR A 206 -15.51 0.17 2.69
C THR A 206 -16.75 0.18 1.79
N LYS A 207 -16.77 1.10 0.83
CA LYS A 207 -17.65 1.13 -0.35
C LYS A 207 -16.83 1.13 -1.65
N ALA A 208 -15.52 0.95 -1.56
CA ALA A 208 -14.58 1.11 -2.66
C ALA A 208 -14.68 -0.03 -3.66
N ASN A 209 -14.87 0.29 -4.93
CA ASN A 209 -14.81 -0.65 -6.04
C ASN A 209 -13.37 -0.70 -6.56
N GLN A 210 -12.77 -1.88 -6.70
CA GLN A 210 -11.37 -2.06 -7.08
C GLN A 210 -10.46 -1.10 -6.30
N ILE A 211 -10.52 -1.19 -4.94
CA ILE A 211 -9.78 -0.31 -4.01
C ILE A 211 -10.04 1.20 -4.16
N GLY A 212 -11.08 1.60 -4.89
CA GLY A 212 -11.47 2.98 -5.18
C GLY A 212 -11.20 3.43 -6.62
N ILE A 213 -10.42 2.67 -7.39
CA ILE A 213 -10.12 2.97 -8.81
C ILE A 213 -11.40 3.04 -9.65
N LEU A 214 -12.40 2.22 -9.35
CA LEU A 214 -13.72 2.26 -9.99
C LEU A 214 -14.78 3.00 -9.16
N GLY A 215 -14.35 3.94 -8.30
CA GLY A 215 -15.23 4.75 -7.48
C GLY A 215 -15.77 4.04 -6.25
N PHE A 216 -16.84 4.60 -5.68
CA PHE A 216 -17.39 4.21 -4.37
C PHE A 216 -18.90 4.02 -4.42
N GLY A 217 -19.39 2.95 -3.76
CA GLY A 217 -20.76 2.51 -3.86
C GLY A 217 -21.11 2.08 -5.28
N GLY A 218 -22.27 1.53 -5.50
CA GLY A 218 -22.68 1.06 -6.81
C GLY A 218 -24.19 0.97 -6.96
N ASP A 219 -24.57 0.49 -8.12
CA ASP A 219 -25.96 0.23 -8.50
C ASP A 219 -26.57 -0.96 -7.74
N LYS A 220 -25.73 -1.92 -7.27
CA LYS A 220 -26.18 -3.01 -6.39
C LYS A 220 -26.20 -2.60 -4.93
N HIS A 221 -25.12 -1.99 -4.43
CA HIS A 221 -24.96 -1.63 -3.01
C HIS A 221 -24.27 -0.28 -2.87
N ASP A 222 -24.81 0.61 -2.02
CA ASP A 222 -24.21 1.91 -1.65
C ASP A 222 -24.07 2.06 -0.12
N SER A 223 -23.98 0.97 0.62
CA SER A 223 -23.69 0.95 2.05
C SER A 223 -22.24 0.53 2.31
N TYR A 224 -21.70 0.88 3.47
CA TYR A 224 -20.44 0.31 3.94
C TYR A 224 -20.59 -1.19 4.16
N GLN A 225 -19.64 -1.95 3.67
CA GLN A 225 -19.50 -3.38 3.90
C GLN A 225 -18.27 -3.64 4.74
N ALA A 226 -18.38 -4.62 5.63
CA ALA A 226 -17.28 -5.06 6.49
C ALA A 226 -16.52 -6.17 5.76
N GLU A 227 -15.28 -5.92 5.40
CA GLU A 227 -14.43 -6.81 4.62
C GLU A 227 -13.22 -7.25 5.46
N PHE A 228 -12.95 -8.53 5.47
CA PHE A 228 -11.82 -9.10 6.19
C PHE A 228 -10.54 -9.03 5.33
N GLU A 229 -9.44 -8.69 6.00
CA GLU A 229 -8.10 -8.76 5.43
C GLU A 229 -7.17 -9.48 6.42
N GLY A 230 -6.24 -10.27 5.93
CA GLY A 230 -5.31 -11.00 6.79
C GLY A 230 -3.96 -11.19 6.14
N SER A 231 -2.92 -11.29 6.99
CA SER A 231 -1.56 -11.58 6.54
C SER A 231 -0.88 -12.55 7.50
N VAL A 232 -0.06 -13.40 6.94
CA VAL A 232 0.88 -14.24 7.68
C VAL A 232 2.27 -14.03 7.07
N ALA A 233 3.27 -13.78 7.92
CA ALA A 233 4.66 -13.68 7.46
C ALA A 233 5.58 -14.45 8.39
N TYR A 234 6.61 -15.07 7.82
CA TYR A 234 7.64 -15.79 8.51
C TYR A 234 9.00 -15.15 8.25
N LEU A 235 9.72 -14.78 9.33
CA LEU A 235 11.04 -14.20 9.26
C LEU A 235 12.08 -15.32 9.08
N LEU A 236 12.57 -15.48 7.85
CA LEU A 236 13.64 -16.44 7.53
C LEU A 236 14.97 -16.03 8.18
N SER A 237 15.17 -14.73 8.33
CA SER A 237 16.31 -14.09 9.00
C SER A 237 15.97 -12.67 9.39
N ARG A 238 16.92 -11.92 9.94
CA ARG A 238 16.74 -10.48 10.23
C ARG A 238 16.41 -9.63 8.98
N ASN A 239 16.82 -10.09 7.79
CA ASN A 239 16.74 -9.34 6.55
C ASN A 239 15.73 -9.93 5.55
N TRP A 240 15.20 -11.13 5.80
CA TRP A 240 14.32 -11.82 4.88
C TRP A 240 13.04 -12.29 5.55
N ALA A 241 11.93 -12.01 4.91
CA ALA A 241 10.63 -12.55 5.27
C ALA A 241 9.93 -13.13 4.05
N ILE A 242 9.12 -14.16 4.26
CA ILE A 242 8.15 -14.68 3.29
C ILE A 242 6.77 -14.64 3.91
N GLY A 243 5.74 -14.53 3.08
CA GLY A 243 4.38 -14.52 3.63
C GLY A 243 3.32 -14.62 2.56
N ALA A 244 2.07 -14.53 3.00
CA ALA A 244 0.90 -14.50 2.16
C ALA A 244 -0.13 -13.53 2.76
N GLU A 245 -0.93 -12.94 1.88
CA GLU A 245 -2.01 -12.02 2.24
C GLU A 245 -3.31 -12.40 1.58
N TYR A 246 -4.40 -12.02 2.22
CA TYR A 246 -5.75 -12.15 1.73
C TYR A 246 -6.52 -10.86 1.99
N ARG A 247 -7.31 -10.41 1.01
CA ARG A 247 -8.13 -9.21 1.11
C ARG A 247 -9.47 -9.41 0.43
N GLN A 248 -10.54 -9.34 1.20
CA GLN A 248 -11.90 -9.31 0.68
C GLN A 248 -12.21 -7.96 0.02
N LYS A 249 -13.13 -8.00 -0.94
CA LYS A 249 -13.61 -6.80 -1.64
C LYS A 249 -15.12 -6.80 -1.77
N PRO A 250 -15.78 -5.62 -1.58
CA PRO A 250 -17.20 -5.51 -1.78
C PRO A 250 -17.57 -5.63 -3.26
N ASN A 251 -18.71 -6.21 -3.55
CA ASN A 251 -19.23 -6.38 -4.90
C ASN A 251 -20.45 -5.46 -5.14
N ASN A 252 -20.17 -4.17 -5.39
CA ASN A 252 -21.18 -3.12 -5.45
C ASN A 252 -21.70 -2.83 -6.86
N LEU A 253 -20.94 -3.22 -7.92
CA LEU A 253 -21.26 -2.87 -9.29
C LEU A 253 -21.99 -4.01 -10.02
N GLY A 254 -22.99 -3.65 -10.82
CA GLY A 254 -23.71 -4.58 -11.70
C GLY A 254 -22.89 -5.05 -12.89
N ILE A 255 -22.07 -4.17 -13.44
CA ILE A 255 -21.24 -4.41 -14.63
C ILE A 255 -20.07 -5.36 -14.37
N ALA A 256 -19.60 -5.43 -13.12
CA ALA A 256 -18.42 -6.22 -12.77
C ALA A 256 -18.66 -7.03 -11.50
N LYS A 257 -18.24 -8.29 -11.50
CA LYS A 257 -18.15 -9.11 -10.29
C LYS A 257 -16.73 -8.97 -9.75
N GLU A 258 -16.60 -8.49 -8.52
CA GLU A 258 -15.32 -8.45 -7.84
C GLU A 258 -15.06 -9.77 -7.09
N ASN A 259 -13.82 -10.24 -7.16
CA ASN A 259 -13.32 -11.36 -6.40
C ASN A 259 -12.24 -10.86 -5.45
N ASP A 260 -12.05 -11.60 -4.37
CA ASP A 260 -11.05 -11.31 -3.36
C ASP A 260 -9.63 -11.38 -3.94
N TRP A 261 -8.72 -10.65 -3.29
CA TRP A 261 -7.31 -10.64 -3.61
C TRP A 261 -6.54 -11.53 -2.66
N TYR A 262 -5.49 -12.15 -3.17
CA TYR A 262 -4.50 -12.86 -2.37
C TYR A 262 -3.15 -12.85 -3.06
N ASP A 263 -2.10 -12.92 -2.28
CA ASP A 263 -0.74 -13.02 -2.77
C ASP A 263 0.13 -13.95 -1.94
N ALA A 264 1.32 -14.23 -2.48
CA ALA A 264 2.44 -14.77 -1.75
C ALA A 264 3.65 -13.89 -2.05
N PHE A 265 4.36 -13.46 -1.01
CA PHE A 265 5.43 -12.47 -1.13
C PHE A 265 6.74 -12.92 -0.48
N VAL A 266 7.82 -12.29 -0.92
CA VAL A 266 9.11 -12.25 -0.26
C VAL A 266 9.52 -10.80 -0.06
N ALA A 267 9.95 -10.46 1.16
CA ALA A 267 10.47 -9.15 1.51
C ALA A 267 11.95 -9.28 1.90
N TRP A 268 12.78 -8.38 1.41
CA TRP A 268 14.20 -8.32 1.68
C TRP A 268 14.62 -6.89 2.07
N ALA A 269 15.28 -6.76 3.21
CA ALA A 269 15.88 -5.52 3.67
C ALA A 269 17.41 -5.61 3.57
N PRO A 270 18.03 -5.24 2.43
CA PRO A 270 19.49 -5.26 2.26
C PRO A 270 20.20 -4.34 3.25
N THR A 271 19.53 -3.25 3.65
CA THR A 271 20.03 -2.30 4.65
C THR A 271 18.89 -1.90 5.58
N LYS A 272 19.20 -1.17 6.66
CA LYS A 272 18.18 -0.60 7.55
C LYS A 272 17.21 0.35 6.81
N HIS A 273 17.70 1.03 5.79
CA HIS A 273 16.96 2.09 5.11
C HIS A 273 16.25 1.64 3.83
N VAL A 274 16.52 0.44 3.33
CA VAL A 274 15.95 -0.05 2.06
C VAL A 274 15.29 -1.38 2.27
N SER A 275 14.05 -1.52 1.82
CA SER A 275 13.36 -2.79 1.69
C SER A 275 12.81 -2.99 0.28
N LEU A 276 12.87 -4.23 -0.19
CA LEU A 276 12.36 -4.68 -1.47
C LEU A 276 11.33 -5.77 -1.21
N THR A 277 10.18 -5.69 -1.88
CA THR A 277 9.14 -6.71 -1.80
C THR A 277 8.78 -7.18 -3.20
N LEU A 278 8.76 -8.49 -3.38
CA LEU A 278 8.24 -9.13 -4.59
C LEU A 278 7.11 -10.06 -4.19
N ALA A 279 5.99 -10.01 -4.94
CA ALA A 279 4.89 -10.93 -4.73
C ALA A 279 4.30 -11.40 -6.06
N TYR A 280 3.69 -12.57 -6.02
CA TYR A 280 2.78 -13.03 -7.07
C TYR A 280 1.35 -12.90 -6.54
N ALA A 281 0.60 -11.98 -7.15
CA ALA A 281 -0.73 -11.62 -6.70
C ALA A 281 -1.82 -12.15 -7.66
N ASN A 282 -2.92 -12.60 -7.09
CA ASN A 282 -4.18 -12.81 -7.77
C ASN A 282 -5.14 -11.69 -7.37
N LEU A 283 -5.51 -10.88 -8.35
CA LEU A 283 -6.38 -9.71 -8.17
C LEU A 283 -7.83 -10.00 -8.57
N GLY A 284 -8.16 -11.28 -8.79
CA GLY A 284 -9.51 -11.67 -9.19
C GLY A 284 -9.94 -11.06 -10.51
N ASN A 285 -11.20 -10.72 -10.62
CA ASN A 285 -11.75 -10.08 -11.81
C ASN A 285 -11.61 -8.56 -11.72
N ILE A 286 -11.28 -7.94 -12.86
CA ILE A 286 -11.22 -6.49 -13.01
C ILE A 286 -12.09 -6.11 -14.22
N VAL A 287 -13.26 -5.56 -13.97
CA VAL A 287 -14.30 -5.21 -14.97
C VAL A 287 -14.66 -6.40 -15.85
N ILE A 288 -14.21 -6.42 -17.13
CA ILE A 288 -14.51 -7.45 -18.13
C ILE A 288 -13.43 -8.53 -18.24
N LYS A 289 -12.40 -8.47 -17.42
CA LYS A 289 -11.28 -9.42 -17.44
C LYS A 289 -11.25 -10.25 -16.17
N ASP A 290 -11.34 -11.55 -16.37
CA ASP A 290 -11.33 -12.53 -15.29
C ASP A 290 -9.90 -12.92 -14.88
N ASN A 291 -9.76 -13.38 -13.63
CA ASN A 291 -8.55 -14.05 -13.12
C ASN A 291 -7.25 -13.27 -13.33
N GLN A 292 -7.29 -11.95 -13.09
CA GLN A 292 -6.12 -11.10 -13.23
C GLN A 292 -5.04 -11.47 -12.21
N ARG A 293 -3.92 -11.94 -12.72
CA ARG A 293 -2.76 -12.37 -11.91
C ARG A 293 -1.52 -11.67 -12.41
N GLY A 294 -0.58 -11.44 -11.50
CA GLY A 294 0.64 -10.79 -11.92
C GLY A 294 1.68 -10.61 -10.83
N LEU A 295 2.70 -9.87 -11.19
CA LEU A 295 3.82 -9.58 -10.31
C LEU A 295 3.61 -8.21 -9.65
N TYR A 296 3.80 -8.20 -8.35
CA TYR A 296 3.93 -7.01 -7.51
C TYR A 296 5.41 -6.84 -7.19
N ALA A 297 5.94 -5.65 -7.39
CA ALA A 297 7.29 -5.28 -7.01
C ALA A 297 7.26 -3.92 -6.31
N SER A 298 7.88 -3.83 -5.15
CA SER A 298 7.93 -2.59 -4.36
C SER A 298 9.33 -2.33 -3.84
N VAL A 299 9.72 -1.07 -3.83
CA VAL A 299 10.90 -0.55 -3.16
C VAL A 299 10.45 0.50 -2.14
N GLN A 300 10.98 0.41 -0.94
CA GLN A 300 10.75 1.37 0.13
C GLN A 300 12.07 1.85 0.70
N VAL A 301 12.16 3.14 0.93
CA VAL A 301 13.26 3.78 1.66
C VAL A 301 12.70 4.34 2.96
N GLY A 302 13.28 3.96 4.10
CA GLY A 302 12.79 4.30 5.44
C GLY A 302 13.87 4.94 6.34
N PHE A 303 13.42 5.80 7.24
CA PHE A 303 14.23 6.53 8.21
C PHE A 303 13.57 6.52 9.58
#